data_4b6895e906a22799bcf9c161daa31eee
#
_entry.id   4b6895e906a22799bcf9c161daa31eee
#
_cell.length_a   1.000
_cell.length_b   1.000
_cell.length_c   1.000
_cell.angle_alpha   90.00
_cell.angle_beta   90.00
_cell.angle_gamma   90.00
#
_symmetry.space_group_name_H-M   'P 1'
#
loop_
_entity.id
_entity.type
_entity.pdbx_description
1 polymer ?
#
loop_
_entity_poly.entity_id
_entity_poly.type
_entity_poly.pdbx_seq_one_letter_code
_entity_poly.pdbx_strand_id
1 'polypeptide(L)'
;MAVLGVLTLLWRAPRPIAPIPTIPVRSEELKSYVDAYEQKRQNLGKLETLEERARKRKVPRRRYRVRKRTLESRLLILSKDIGRLRDKLQVASPKYADMMRQIEIAEADIEGIEAGIRRTETRYRRGEISTAAYHKLLEDYYRRREKARTTIDGILIRLREDIA
;
A
#
# COMPACT_ATOMS: atom_id res chain seq x y z
N MET A 1 16.34 -70.36 -21.90
CA MET A 1 15.77 -70.03 -20.58
C MET A 1 15.86 -68.52 -20.39
N ALA A 2 14.74 -67.86 -20.56
CA ALA A 2 14.62 -66.42 -20.49
C ALA A 2 14.09 -66.00 -19.12
N VAL A 3 14.87 -65.19 -18.38
CA VAL A 3 14.42 -64.66 -17.09
C VAL A 3 13.91 -63.25 -17.36
N LEU A 4 12.61 -63.05 -17.30
CA LEU A 4 11.90 -61.76 -17.38
C LEU A 4 11.98 -61.11 -15.99
N GLY A 5 12.84 -60.09 -15.84
CA GLY A 5 12.86 -59.18 -14.70
C GLY A 5 11.74 -58.19 -14.74
N VAL A 6 10.74 -58.34 -13.87
CA VAL A 6 9.65 -57.38 -13.68
C VAL A 6 10.18 -56.21 -12.86
N LEU A 7 10.38 -55.05 -13.52
CA LEU A 7 10.70 -53.77 -12.90
C LEU A 7 9.43 -53.14 -12.34
N THR A 8 9.11 -53.36 -11.07
CA THR A 8 8.02 -52.68 -10.37
C THR A 8 8.41 -51.22 -10.07
N LEU A 9 7.94 -50.31 -10.92
CA LEU A 9 8.01 -48.85 -10.63
C LEU A 9 7.09 -48.57 -9.42
N LEU A 10 7.70 -48.36 -8.27
CA LEU A 10 7.04 -47.81 -7.08
C LEU A 10 6.62 -46.36 -7.38
N TRP A 11 5.41 -46.16 -7.81
CA TRP A 11 4.78 -44.84 -7.92
C TRP A 11 4.56 -44.28 -6.49
N ARG A 12 5.49 -43.44 -6.07
CA ARG A 12 5.41 -42.69 -4.80
C ARG A 12 4.31 -41.65 -4.94
N ALA A 13 3.11 -41.96 -4.44
CA ALA A 13 2.00 -41.03 -4.40
C ALA A 13 2.46 -39.71 -3.70
N PRO A 14 2.11 -38.53 -4.26
CA PRO A 14 2.43 -37.26 -3.60
C PRO A 14 1.78 -37.26 -2.21
N ARG A 15 2.58 -36.98 -1.20
CA ARG A 15 2.10 -36.85 0.19
C ARG A 15 1.08 -35.71 0.21
N PRO A 16 -0.12 -35.90 0.81
CA PRO A 16 -1.06 -34.80 0.99
C PRO A 16 -0.36 -33.72 1.80
N ILE A 17 -0.26 -32.52 1.23
CA ILE A 17 0.24 -31.32 1.92
C ILE A 17 -0.75 -31.08 3.06
N ALA A 18 -0.28 -31.22 4.30
CA ALA A 18 -1.09 -30.93 5.47
C ALA A 18 -1.65 -29.50 5.35
N PRO A 19 -2.93 -29.26 5.64
CA PRO A 19 -3.49 -27.90 5.61
C PRO A 19 -2.67 -27.05 6.57
N ILE A 20 -2.17 -25.93 6.05
CA ILE A 20 -1.44 -24.94 6.86
C ILE A 20 -2.40 -24.50 7.97
N PRO A 21 -2.03 -24.59 9.26
CA PRO A 21 -2.90 -24.19 10.34
C PRO A 21 -3.25 -22.72 10.17
N THR A 22 -4.48 -22.43 9.80
CA THR A 22 -5.03 -21.08 9.75
C THR A 22 -5.17 -20.61 11.19
N ILE A 23 -4.29 -19.70 11.60
CA ILE A 23 -4.43 -19.00 12.88
C ILE A 23 -5.68 -18.13 12.75
N PRO A 24 -6.70 -18.28 13.63
CA PRO A 24 -7.90 -17.46 13.54
C PRO A 24 -7.50 -15.98 13.71
N VAL A 25 -7.71 -15.19 12.66
CA VAL A 25 -7.54 -13.74 12.73
C VAL A 25 -8.61 -13.21 13.66
N ARG A 26 -8.19 -12.52 14.71
CA ARG A 26 -9.15 -11.81 15.55
C ARG A 26 -9.73 -10.65 14.75
N SER A 27 -11.06 -10.54 14.72
CA SER A 27 -11.73 -9.40 14.07
C SER A 27 -11.20 -8.04 14.56
N GLU A 28 -10.71 -7.98 15.82
CA GLU A 28 -10.04 -6.81 16.39
C GLU A 28 -8.74 -6.42 15.67
N GLU A 29 -7.96 -7.38 15.16
CA GLU A 29 -6.72 -7.08 14.43
C GLU A 29 -7.01 -6.52 13.05
N LEU A 30 -8.04 -7.05 12.37
CA LEU A 30 -8.55 -6.51 11.10
C LEU A 30 -9.06 -5.09 11.31
N LYS A 31 -9.90 -4.88 12.33
CA LYS A 31 -10.43 -3.56 12.67
C LYS A 31 -9.30 -2.57 12.95
N SER A 32 -8.34 -2.96 13.79
CA SER A 32 -7.18 -2.11 14.12
C SER A 32 -6.37 -1.74 12.88
N TYR A 33 -6.21 -2.67 11.94
CA TYR A 33 -5.51 -2.40 10.67
C TYR A 33 -6.27 -1.37 9.81
N VAL A 34 -7.57 -1.58 9.61
CA VAL A 34 -8.43 -0.67 8.83
C VAL A 34 -8.45 0.72 9.47
N ASP A 35 -8.67 0.82 10.78
CA ASP A 35 -8.71 2.08 11.51
C ASP A 35 -7.37 2.84 11.43
N ALA A 36 -6.24 2.13 11.60
CA ALA A 36 -4.91 2.73 11.47
C ALA A 36 -4.64 3.24 10.04
N TYR A 37 -5.08 2.48 9.03
CA TYR A 37 -4.93 2.87 7.64
C TYR A 37 -5.76 4.11 7.29
N GLU A 38 -6.99 4.19 7.78
CA GLU A 38 -7.83 5.38 7.61
C GLU A 38 -7.26 6.62 8.29
N GLN A 39 -6.73 6.46 9.49
CA GLN A 39 -6.03 7.54 10.19
C GLN A 39 -4.80 8.01 9.40
N LYS A 40 -4.03 7.08 8.80
CA LYS A 40 -2.91 7.42 7.90
C LYS A 40 -3.40 8.28 6.73
N ARG A 41 -4.47 7.86 6.05
CA ARG A 41 -5.06 8.62 4.93
C ARG A 41 -5.52 10.02 5.34
N GLN A 42 -6.24 10.13 6.45
CA GLN A 42 -6.69 11.42 6.98
C GLN A 42 -5.52 12.36 7.30
N ASN A 43 -4.45 11.83 7.90
CA ASN A 43 -3.27 12.62 8.23
C ASN A 43 -2.49 13.06 6.97
N LEU A 44 -2.42 12.20 5.93
CA LEU A 44 -1.87 12.57 4.62
C LEU A 44 -2.66 13.71 3.98
N GLY A 45 -4.00 13.63 3.96
CA GLY A 45 -4.85 14.70 3.43
C GLY A 45 -4.71 16.03 4.20
N LYS A 46 -4.55 15.95 5.54
CA LYS A 46 -4.25 17.15 6.36
C LYS A 46 -2.89 17.74 6.01
N LEU A 47 -1.89 16.91 5.73
CA LEU A 47 -0.55 17.35 5.34
C LEU A 47 -0.58 18.02 3.96
N GLU A 48 -1.22 17.41 2.97
CA GLU A 48 -1.41 17.98 1.62
C GLU A 48 -2.11 19.36 1.70
N THR A 49 -3.20 19.44 2.47
CA THR A 49 -3.93 20.72 2.68
C THR A 49 -3.06 21.77 3.36
N LEU A 50 -2.26 21.36 4.35
CA LEU A 50 -1.35 22.27 5.04
C LEU A 50 -0.26 22.81 4.10
N GLU A 51 0.30 21.96 3.24
CA GLU A 51 1.31 22.33 2.25
C GLU A 51 0.75 23.26 1.17
N GLU A 52 -0.48 23.01 0.71
CA GLU A 52 -1.16 23.90 -0.23
C GLU A 52 -1.40 25.29 0.37
N ARG A 53 -1.89 25.34 1.62
CA ARG A 53 -2.08 26.61 2.34
C ARG A 53 -0.77 27.36 2.55
N ALA A 54 0.33 26.63 2.80
CA ALA A 54 1.64 27.22 2.94
C ALA A 54 2.17 27.80 1.62
N ARG A 55 1.97 27.09 0.49
CA ARG A 55 2.28 27.62 -0.85
C ARG A 55 1.52 28.91 -1.17
N LYS A 56 0.25 28.96 -0.79
CA LYS A 56 -0.61 30.16 -0.93
C LYS A 56 -0.33 31.24 0.12
N ARG A 57 0.73 31.11 0.94
CA ARG A 57 1.11 32.04 2.03
C ARG A 57 -0.01 32.29 3.07
N LYS A 58 -0.98 31.37 3.19
CA LYS A 58 -2.11 31.48 4.13
C LYS A 58 -1.80 30.98 5.55
N VAL A 59 -0.58 30.47 5.78
CA VAL A 59 -0.14 29.96 7.08
C VAL A 59 1.23 30.52 7.42
N PRO A 60 1.43 31.08 8.64
CA PRO A 60 2.72 31.55 9.10
C PRO A 60 3.76 30.42 9.12
N ARG A 61 5.00 30.70 8.70
CA ARG A 61 6.08 29.69 8.57
C ARG A 61 6.33 28.90 9.86
N ARG A 62 6.26 29.55 11.03
CA ARG A 62 6.44 28.87 12.33
C ARG A 62 5.31 27.84 12.57
N ARG A 63 4.05 28.24 12.37
CA ARG A 63 2.89 27.39 12.54
C ARG A 63 2.88 26.21 11.55
N TYR A 64 3.27 26.46 10.30
CA TYR A 64 3.45 25.42 9.29
C TYR A 64 4.47 24.37 9.76
N ARG A 65 5.68 24.77 10.18
CA ARG A 65 6.73 23.83 10.62
C ARG A 65 6.27 22.95 11.80
N VAL A 66 5.63 23.56 12.80
CA VAL A 66 5.14 22.82 13.97
C VAL A 66 4.08 21.79 13.57
N ARG A 67 3.06 22.22 12.80
CA ARG A 67 1.98 21.30 12.35
C ARG A 67 2.50 20.19 11.44
N LYS A 68 3.39 20.52 10.51
CA LYS A 68 4.03 19.55 9.62
C LYS A 68 4.75 18.48 10.43
N ARG A 69 5.63 18.87 11.36
CA ARG A 69 6.34 17.92 12.22
C ARG A 69 5.40 17.02 13.03
N THR A 70 4.32 17.58 13.56
CA THR A 70 3.32 16.78 14.30
C THR A 70 2.65 15.74 13.41
N LEU A 71 2.24 16.12 12.19
CA LEU A 71 1.61 15.19 11.23
C LEU A 71 2.59 14.12 10.76
N GLU A 72 3.84 14.50 10.43
CA GLU A 72 4.89 13.55 10.04
C GLU A 72 5.22 12.54 11.15
N SER A 73 5.30 12.99 12.41
CA SER A 73 5.50 12.09 13.56
C SER A 73 4.34 11.10 13.72
N ARG A 74 3.09 11.56 13.56
CA ARG A 74 1.91 10.68 13.61
C ARG A 74 1.91 9.68 12.45
N LEU A 75 2.25 10.12 11.24
CA LEU A 75 2.36 9.23 10.08
C LEU A 75 3.42 8.16 10.28
N LEU A 76 4.56 8.49 10.89
CA LEU A 76 5.61 7.52 11.21
C LEU A 76 5.11 6.44 12.19
N ILE A 77 4.40 6.84 13.25
CA ILE A 77 3.82 5.90 14.22
C ILE A 77 2.80 5.00 13.54
N LEU A 78 1.85 5.58 12.80
CA LEU A 78 0.83 4.82 12.07
C LEU A 78 1.42 3.86 11.05
N SER A 79 2.48 4.26 10.33
CA SER A 79 3.16 3.39 9.36
C SER A 79 3.81 2.18 10.04
N LYS A 80 4.40 2.35 11.23
CA LYS A 80 4.95 1.23 12.03
C LYS A 80 3.85 0.29 12.52
N ASP A 81 2.74 0.84 13.02
CA ASP A 81 1.60 0.04 13.49
C ASP A 81 0.95 -0.73 12.36
N ILE A 82 0.74 -0.10 11.20
CA ILE A 82 0.23 -0.74 9.98
C ILE A 82 1.16 -1.87 9.54
N GLY A 83 2.49 -1.65 9.51
CA GLY A 83 3.48 -2.69 9.17
C GLY A 83 3.35 -3.89 10.09
N ARG A 84 3.34 -3.68 11.40
CA ARG A 84 3.20 -4.75 12.39
C ARG A 84 1.88 -5.54 12.27
N LEU A 85 0.78 -4.84 12.02
CA LEU A 85 -0.53 -5.47 11.82
C LEU A 85 -0.58 -6.22 10.48
N ARG A 86 0.03 -5.68 9.43
CA ARG A 86 0.18 -6.32 8.12
C ARG A 86 0.91 -7.67 8.24
N ASP A 87 2.07 -7.69 8.92
CA ASP A 87 2.85 -8.92 9.13
C ASP A 87 2.01 -10.02 9.80
N LYS A 88 1.22 -9.65 10.82
CA LYS A 88 0.31 -10.58 11.50
C LYS A 88 -0.76 -11.12 10.54
N LEU A 89 -1.39 -10.25 9.74
CA LEU A 89 -2.44 -10.63 8.80
C LEU A 89 -1.90 -11.51 7.67
N GLN A 90 -0.68 -11.27 7.19
CA GLN A 90 -0.02 -12.09 6.17
C GLN A 90 0.20 -13.53 6.62
N VAL A 91 0.55 -13.74 7.90
CA VAL A 91 0.78 -15.08 8.45
C VAL A 91 -0.53 -15.81 8.77
N ALA A 92 -1.58 -15.06 9.06
CA ALA A 92 -2.83 -15.61 9.56
C ALA A 92 -3.64 -16.40 8.52
N SER A 93 -3.64 -15.97 7.25
CA SER A 93 -4.40 -16.64 6.18
C SER A 93 -3.86 -16.25 4.80
N PRO A 94 -3.85 -17.19 3.82
CA PRO A 94 -3.51 -16.88 2.43
C PRO A 94 -4.36 -15.75 1.83
N LYS A 95 -5.66 -15.69 2.18
CA LYS A 95 -6.58 -14.62 1.75
C LYS A 95 -6.05 -13.25 2.16
N TYR A 96 -5.68 -13.09 3.42
CA TYR A 96 -5.17 -11.81 3.93
C TYR A 96 -3.75 -11.52 3.43
N ALA A 97 -2.92 -12.55 3.27
CA ALA A 97 -1.60 -12.39 2.66
C ALA A 97 -1.68 -11.78 1.26
N ASP A 98 -2.61 -12.25 0.43
CA ASP A 98 -2.82 -11.70 -0.92
C ASP A 98 -3.36 -10.26 -0.88
N MET A 99 -4.30 -9.96 0.03
CA MET A 99 -4.81 -8.61 0.22
C MET A 99 -3.71 -7.64 0.65
N MET A 100 -2.87 -8.02 1.61
CA MET A 100 -1.76 -7.20 2.09
C MET A 100 -0.72 -6.97 1.00
N ARG A 101 -0.39 -7.98 0.20
CA ARG A 101 0.51 -7.86 -0.95
C ARG A 101 -0.03 -6.88 -2.00
N GLN A 102 -1.33 -6.93 -2.30
CA GLN A 102 -1.95 -6.00 -3.24
C GLN A 102 -1.88 -4.55 -2.73
N ILE A 103 -2.07 -4.33 -1.43
CA ILE A 103 -1.90 -3.00 -0.82
C ILE A 103 -0.45 -2.54 -0.95
N GLU A 104 0.54 -3.39 -0.65
CA GLU A 104 1.96 -3.07 -0.78
C GLU A 104 2.34 -2.67 -2.20
N ILE A 105 1.87 -3.40 -3.20
CA ILE A 105 2.09 -3.07 -4.61
C ILE A 105 1.48 -1.71 -4.93
N ALA A 106 0.24 -1.47 -4.53
CA ALA A 106 -0.43 -0.20 -4.78
C ALA A 106 0.23 0.99 -4.04
N GLU A 107 0.74 0.79 -2.82
CA GLU A 107 1.53 1.79 -2.08
C GLU A 107 2.85 2.10 -2.81
N ALA A 108 3.58 1.07 -3.26
CA ALA A 108 4.82 1.24 -4.02
C ALA A 108 4.58 1.98 -5.36
N ASP A 109 3.46 1.68 -6.04
CA ASP A 109 3.05 2.40 -7.23
C ASP A 109 2.80 3.89 -6.95
N ILE A 110 2.11 4.22 -5.86
CA ILE A 110 1.87 5.62 -5.44
C ILE A 110 3.19 6.33 -5.18
N GLU A 111 4.12 5.72 -4.44
CA GLU A 111 5.44 6.30 -4.16
C GLU A 111 6.25 6.55 -5.45
N GLY A 112 6.23 5.59 -6.37
CA GLY A 112 6.87 5.72 -7.68
C GLY A 112 6.27 6.85 -8.53
N ILE A 113 4.94 6.98 -8.51
CA ILE A 113 4.21 8.06 -9.18
C ILE A 113 4.57 9.43 -8.58
N GLU A 114 4.57 9.56 -7.26
CA GLU A 114 4.94 10.82 -6.60
C GLU A 114 6.38 11.23 -6.88
N ALA A 115 7.30 10.26 -6.93
CA ALA A 115 8.68 10.51 -7.36
C ALA A 115 8.74 10.94 -8.83
N GLY A 116 7.90 10.37 -9.69
CA GLY A 116 7.73 10.78 -11.10
C GLY A 116 7.24 12.20 -11.22
N ILE A 117 6.22 12.59 -10.47
CA ILE A 117 5.68 13.96 -10.43
C ILE A 117 6.78 14.95 -10.04
N ARG A 118 7.51 14.70 -8.94
CA ARG A 118 8.61 15.58 -8.48
C ARG A 118 9.71 15.74 -9.55
N ARG A 119 10.09 14.66 -10.23
CA ARG A 119 11.08 14.74 -11.35
C ARG A 119 10.54 15.55 -12.52
N THR A 120 9.28 15.34 -12.90
CA THR A 120 8.62 16.07 -14.00
C THR A 120 8.51 17.57 -13.69
N GLU A 121 8.14 17.94 -12.46
CA GLU A 121 8.13 19.34 -12.00
C GLU A 121 9.52 19.98 -12.06
N THR A 122 10.57 19.24 -11.71
CA THR A 122 11.94 19.72 -11.76
C THR A 122 12.40 19.97 -13.20
N ARG A 123 12.09 19.04 -14.11
CA ARG A 123 12.40 19.17 -15.54
C ARG A 123 11.66 20.35 -16.18
N TYR A 124 10.38 20.54 -15.81
CA TYR A 124 9.60 21.68 -16.29
C TYR A 124 10.19 23.01 -15.83
N ARG A 125 10.55 23.11 -14.55
CA ARG A 125 11.21 24.33 -14.00
C ARG A 125 12.54 24.65 -14.64
N ARG A 126 13.25 23.64 -15.16
CA ARG A 126 14.52 23.81 -15.92
C ARG A 126 14.29 24.10 -17.40
N GLY A 127 13.05 24.12 -17.87
CA GLY A 127 12.74 24.31 -19.29
C GLY A 127 13.06 23.10 -20.19
N GLU A 128 13.29 21.92 -19.59
CA GLU A 128 13.64 20.69 -20.32
C GLU A 128 12.43 20.04 -21.03
N ILE A 129 11.23 20.40 -20.62
CA ILE A 129 9.98 19.92 -21.23
C ILE A 129 9.01 21.07 -21.46
N SER A 130 8.22 20.96 -22.54
CA SER A 130 7.19 21.96 -22.86
C SER A 130 6.03 21.92 -21.87
N THR A 131 5.27 23.02 -21.77
CA THR A 131 4.07 23.11 -20.93
C THR A 131 3.03 22.05 -21.29
N ALA A 132 2.83 21.78 -22.58
CA ALA A 132 1.90 20.75 -23.04
C ALA A 132 2.33 19.33 -22.57
N ALA A 133 3.64 19.00 -22.72
CA ALA A 133 4.19 17.74 -22.26
C ALA A 133 4.09 17.60 -20.73
N TYR A 134 4.36 18.68 -19.99
CA TYR A 134 4.23 18.73 -18.53
C TYR A 134 2.80 18.39 -18.08
N HIS A 135 1.78 19.07 -18.62
CA HIS A 135 0.39 18.81 -18.26
C HIS A 135 -0.06 17.39 -18.60
N LYS A 136 0.32 16.87 -19.77
CA LYS A 136 0.00 15.49 -20.19
C LYS A 136 0.62 14.46 -19.24
N LEU A 137 1.88 14.62 -18.86
CA LEU A 137 2.55 13.74 -17.91
C LEU A 137 1.89 13.77 -16.53
N LEU A 138 1.52 14.96 -16.03
CA LEU A 138 0.81 15.07 -14.74
C LEU A 138 -0.56 14.40 -14.78
N GLU A 139 -1.33 14.56 -15.85
CA GLU A 139 -2.63 13.91 -16.02
C GLU A 139 -2.49 12.38 -15.97
N ASP A 140 -1.49 11.81 -16.67
CA ASP A 140 -1.21 10.39 -16.64
C ASP A 140 -0.81 9.90 -15.24
N TYR A 141 0.03 10.65 -14.53
CA TYR A 141 0.39 10.33 -13.15
C TYR A 141 -0.81 10.39 -12.21
N TYR A 142 -1.65 11.40 -12.30
CA TYR A 142 -2.84 11.51 -11.44
C TYR A 142 -3.84 10.39 -11.70
N ARG A 143 -4.07 10.00 -12.96
CA ARG A 143 -4.93 8.87 -13.31
C ARG A 143 -4.39 7.54 -12.74
N ARG A 144 -3.09 7.30 -12.86
CA ARG A 144 -2.45 6.10 -12.29
C ARG A 144 -2.51 6.09 -10.77
N ARG A 145 -2.28 7.22 -10.11
CA ARG A 145 -2.38 7.36 -8.66
C ARG A 145 -3.80 7.07 -8.18
N GLU A 146 -4.80 7.55 -8.88
CA GLU A 146 -6.20 7.30 -8.54
C GLU A 146 -6.55 5.82 -8.68
N LYS A 147 -6.09 5.16 -9.71
CA LYS A 147 -6.27 3.70 -9.87
C LYS A 147 -5.65 2.92 -8.71
N ALA A 148 -4.44 3.26 -8.29
CA ALA A 148 -3.79 2.61 -7.15
C ALA A 148 -4.55 2.87 -5.84
N ARG A 149 -5.03 4.10 -5.61
CA ARG A 149 -5.90 4.44 -4.46
C ARG A 149 -7.19 3.63 -4.46
N THR A 150 -7.88 3.53 -5.58
CA THR A 150 -9.11 2.72 -5.73
C THR A 150 -8.87 1.25 -5.41
N THR A 151 -7.71 0.70 -5.79
CA THR A 151 -7.33 -0.67 -5.43
C THR A 151 -7.24 -0.83 -3.91
N ILE A 152 -6.57 0.08 -3.22
CA ILE A 152 -6.46 0.07 -1.75
C ILE A 152 -7.83 0.19 -1.10
N ASP A 153 -8.66 1.12 -1.57
CA ASP A 153 -10.01 1.33 -1.04
C ASP A 153 -10.89 0.09 -1.17
N GLY A 154 -10.84 -0.58 -2.31
CA GLY A 154 -11.57 -1.83 -2.54
C GLY A 154 -11.13 -2.95 -1.60
N ILE A 155 -9.83 -3.01 -1.26
CA ILE A 155 -9.34 -4.01 -0.29
C ILE A 155 -9.78 -3.64 1.14
N LEU A 156 -9.71 -2.37 1.53
CA LEU A 156 -10.17 -1.93 2.85
C LEU A 156 -11.68 -2.19 3.06
N ILE A 157 -12.49 -2.03 2.01
CA ILE A 157 -13.93 -2.37 2.06
C ILE A 157 -14.12 -3.86 2.32
N ARG A 158 -13.41 -4.75 1.58
CA ARG A 158 -13.48 -6.20 1.80
C ARG A 158 -13.03 -6.61 3.20
N LEU A 159 -11.99 -5.96 3.74
CA LEU A 159 -11.55 -6.22 5.11
C LEU A 159 -12.62 -5.80 6.14
N ARG A 160 -13.38 -4.73 5.88
CA ARG A 160 -14.51 -4.34 6.73
C ARG A 160 -15.67 -5.32 6.67
N GLU A 161 -15.97 -5.86 5.50
CA GLU A 161 -16.99 -6.91 5.33
C GLU A 161 -16.63 -8.16 6.13
N ASP A 162 -15.36 -8.48 6.27
CA ASP A 162 -14.88 -9.61 7.07
C ASP A 162 -14.92 -9.33 8.60
N ILE A 163 -15.12 -8.08 9.03
CA ILE A 163 -15.24 -7.66 10.44
C ILE A 163 -16.71 -7.72 10.91
N ALA A 164 -17.65 -7.52 9.97
CA ALA A 164 -19.10 -7.44 10.25
C ALA A 164 -19.70 -8.81 10.55
#